data_4a64a3792468bf7ccb05d4520c853370
#
_entry.id   4a64a3792468bf7ccb05d4520c853370
#
_cell.length_a   1.000
_cell.length_b   1.000
_cell.length_c   1.000
_cell.angle_alpha   90.00
_cell.angle_beta   90.00
_cell.angle_gamma   90.00
#
_symmetry.space_group_name_H-M   'P 1'
#
loop_
_entity.id
_entity.type
_entity.pdbx_description
1 polymer ?
#
loop_
_entity_poly.entity_id
_entity_poly.type
_entity_poly.pdbx_seq_one_letter_code
_entity_poly.pdbx_strand_id
1 'polypeptide(L)'
;MDFGKSARPYLAELIGTFVLTFIGAGSIASGQNNLVGIALAHGLAIMTMIYAMGHISGVHLNPAVTISLLAGGKIKPADAVGYIISQLIGATLAGFALLVIYPDPVKAAFLGTPALGANVGVQTAIFVEAVMTFFLALAVWGSGVDAGHPAPLSEWRSAWS
;
A
#
# COMPACT_ATOMS: atom_id res chain seq x y z
N MET A 1 -21.86 -18.81 10.20
CA MET A 1 -20.85 -17.80 9.82
C MET A 1 -20.17 -18.29 8.55
N ASP A 2 -20.29 -17.56 7.45
CA ASP A 2 -19.65 -17.93 6.18
C ASP A 2 -18.23 -17.38 6.18
N PHE A 3 -17.32 -18.14 6.77
CA PHE A 3 -15.90 -17.76 6.91
C PHE A 3 -15.24 -17.42 5.56
N GLY A 4 -15.74 -17.99 4.45
CA GLY A 4 -15.18 -17.75 3.12
C GLY A 4 -15.46 -16.34 2.58
N LYS A 5 -16.60 -15.73 2.91
CA LYS A 5 -16.93 -14.36 2.51
C LYS A 5 -16.23 -13.33 3.41
N SER A 6 -16.04 -13.65 4.69
CA SER A 6 -15.41 -12.76 5.66
C SER A 6 -13.89 -12.62 5.48
N ALA A 7 -13.19 -13.63 4.95
CA ALA A 7 -11.73 -13.64 4.82
C ALA A 7 -11.22 -12.97 3.52
N ARG A 8 -12.06 -12.83 2.50
CA ARG A 8 -11.65 -12.31 1.17
C ARG A 8 -11.01 -10.92 1.21
N PRO A 9 -11.59 -9.92 1.91
CA PRO A 9 -10.99 -8.61 1.98
C PRO A 9 -9.62 -8.61 2.64
N TYR A 10 -9.43 -9.38 3.71
CA TYR A 10 -8.15 -9.48 4.40
C TYR A 10 -7.09 -10.15 3.53
N LEU A 11 -7.47 -11.17 2.75
CA LEU A 11 -6.57 -11.83 1.81
C LEU A 11 -6.21 -10.89 0.65
N ALA A 12 -7.14 -10.08 0.17
CA ALA A 12 -6.87 -9.06 -0.86
C ALA A 12 -5.88 -8.01 -0.36
N GLU A 13 -6.03 -7.54 0.88
CA GLU A 13 -5.08 -6.61 1.52
C GLU A 13 -3.68 -7.24 1.68
N LEU A 14 -3.61 -8.51 2.10
CA LEU A 14 -2.35 -9.24 2.24
C LEU A 14 -1.63 -9.36 0.90
N ILE A 15 -2.33 -9.87 -0.13
CA ILE A 15 -1.75 -10.07 -1.47
C ILE A 15 -1.35 -8.71 -2.08
N GLY A 16 -2.23 -7.73 -2.00
CA GLY A 16 -1.98 -6.42 -2.59
C GLY A 16 -0.79 -5.71 -1.92
N THR A 17 -0.67 -5.78 -0.59
CA THR A 17 0.48 -5.21 0.12
C THR A 17 1.76 -6.01 -0.15
N PHE A 18 1.67 -7.34 -0.27
CA PHE A 18 2.78 -8.15 -0.73
C PHE A 18 3.29 -7.67 -2.10
N VAL A 19 2.40 -7.51 -3.08
CA VAL A 19 2.75 -7.07 -4.44
C VAL A 19 3.35 -5.66 -4.41
N LEU A 20 2.74 -4.73 -3.69
CA LEU A 20 3.24 -3.36 -3.57
C LEU A 20 4.65 -3.34 -2.99
N THR A 21 4.89 -4.05 -1.89
CA THR A 21 6.20 -4.09 -1.23
C THR A 21 7.22 -4.83 -2.09
N PHE A 22 6.85 -5.97 -2.66
CA PHE A 22 7.75 -6.79 -3.47
C PHE A 22 8.22 -6.04 -4.73
N ILE A 23 7.32 -5.38 -5.45
CA ILE A 23 7.65 -4.63 -6.65
C ILE A 23 8.32 -3.30 -6.30
N GLY A 24 7.77 -2.57 -5.33
CA GLY A 24 8.29 -1.26 -4.95
C GLY A 24 9.69 -1.34 -4.35
N ALA A 25 9.85 -2.07 -3.26
CA ALA A 25 11.15 -2.28 -2.61
C ALA A 25 12.10 -3.08 -3.50
N GLY A 26 11.57 -4.07 -4.25
CA GLY A 26 12.34 -4.86 -5.21
C GLY A 26 12.93 -4.01 -6.34
N SER A 27 12.25 -2.97 -6.81
CA SER A 27 12.79 -2.05 -7.81
C SER A 27 14.03 -1.31 -7.30
N ILE A 28 14.06 -0.95 -6.03
CA ILE A 28 15.23 -0.33 -5.38
C ILE A 28 16.32 -1.39 -5.18
N ALA A 29 15.98 -2.56 -4.64
CA ALA A 29 16.90 -3.65 -4.38
C ALA A 29 17.60 -4.18 -5.64
N SER A 30 16.96 -4.07 -6.80
CA SER A 30 17.54 -4.43 -8.11
C SER A 30 18.65 -3.50 -8.59
N GLY A 31 18.96 -2.44 -7.83
CA GLY A 31 19.97 -1.44 -8.21
C GLY A 31 19.44 -0.35 -9.15
N GLN A 32 18.14 -0.22 -9.26
CA GLN A 32 17.53 0.87 -10.03
C GLN A 32 17.81 2.22 -9.33
N ASN A 33 18.58 3.06 -10.00
CA ASN A 33 18.91 4.41 -9.49
C ASN A 33 18.05 5.52 -10.11
N ASN A 34 17.10 5.16 -10.97
CA ASN A 34 16.21 6.10 -11.61
C ASN A 34 14.96 6.33 -10.73
N LEU A 35 14.85 7.49 -10.11
CA LEU A 35 13.74 7.87 -9.26
C LEU A 35 12.37 7.73 -9.97
N VAL A 36 12.30 8.10 -11.26
CA VAL A 36 11.07 7.97 -12.04
C VAL A 36 10.67 6.50 -12.22
N GLY A 37 11.64 5.63 -12.50
CA GLY A 37 11.41 4.18 -12.59
C GLY A 37 10.90 3.58 -11.30
N ILE A 38 11.50 3.96 -10.15
CA ILE A 38 11.06 3.52 -8.82
C ILE A 38 9.64 4.02 -8.52
N ALA A 39 9.37 5.29 -8.78
CA ALA A 39 8.04 5.88 -8.56
C ALA A 39 6.97 5.19 -9.43
N LEU A 40 7.27 4.93 -10.70
CA LEU A 40 6.39 4.20 -11.61
C LEU A 40 6.15 2.75 -11.14
N ALA A 41 7.18 2.05 -10.67
CA ALA A 41 7.04 0.70 -10.13
C ALA A 41 6.03 0.65 -8.97
N HIS A 42 6.13 1.58 -8.02
CA HIS A 42 5.18 1.69 -6.91
C HIS A 42 3.78 2.06 -7.42
N GLY A 43 3.66 3.08 -8.27
CA GLY A 43 2.37 3.55 -8.77
C GLY A 43 1.65 2.50 -9.61
N LEU A 44 2.36 1.80 -10.50
CA LEU A 44 1.79 0.72 -11.32
C LEU A 44 1.40 -0.50 -10.48
N ALA A 45 2.18 -0.85 -9.44
CA ALA A 45 1.82 -1.92 -8.52
C ALA A 45 0.50 -1.60 -7.81
N ILE A 46 0.35 -0.40 -7.26
CA ILE A 46 -0.90 0.05 -6.62
C ILE A 46 -2.05 0.02 -7.64
N MET A 47 -1.86 0.63 -8.81
CA MET A 47 -2.90 0.70 -9.84
C MET A 47 -3.37 -0.69 -10.26
N THR A 48 -2.45 -1.61 -10.50
CA THR A 48 -2.77 -2.99 -10.89
C THR A 48 -3.60 -3.69 -9.81
N MET A 49 -3.26 -3.52 -8.54
CA MET A 49 -4.00 -4.13 -7.43
C MET A 49 -5.38 -3.48 -7.24
N ILE A 50 -5.51 -2.18 -7.46
CA ILE A 50 -6.80 -1.49 -7.44
C ILE A 50 -7.75 -2.10 -8.48
N TYR A 51 -7.30 -2.25 -9.72
CA TYR A 51 -8.12 -2.86 -10.77
C TYR A 51 -8.41 -4.34 -10.53
N ALA A 52 -7.45 -5.10 -9.98
CA ALA A 52 -7.62 -6.53 -9.75
C ALA A 52 -8.51 -6.85 -8.56
N MET A 53 -8.39 -6.12 -7.45
CA MET A 53 -8.99 -6.48 -6.16
C MET A 53 -9.77 -5.34 -5.49
N GLY A 54 -9.89 -4.17 -6.11
CA GLY A 54 -10.57 -3.01 -5.54
C GLY A 54 -12.01 -3.31 -5.14
N HIS A 55 -12.71 -4.12 -5.92
CA HIS A 55 -14.08 -4.57 -5.65
C HIS A 55 -14.20 -5.57 -4.47
N ILE A 56 -13.08 -6.06 -3.93
CA ILE A 56 -13.06 -7.04 -2.82
C ILE A 56 -12.83 -6.34 -1.47
N SER A 57 -11.80 -5.47 -1.38
CA SER A 57 -11.39 -4.86 -0.11
C SER A 57 -11.37 -3.33 -0.15
N GLY A 58 -11.51 -2.71 -1.33
CA GLY A 58 -11.20 -1.31 -1.53
C GLY A 58 -9.70 -1.04 -1.70
N VAL A 59 -8.84 -2.04 -1.51
CA VAL A 59 -7.38 -1.99 -1.74
C VAL A 59 -6.72 -0.81 -1.04
N HIS A 60 -6.72 -0.86 0.29
CA HIS A 60 -6.03 0.14 1.10
C HIS A 60 -4.50 0.00 0.99
N LEU A 61 -4.00 -1.23 1.07
CA LEU A 61 -2.59 -1.66 0.98
C LEU A 61 -1.62 -0.91 1.90
N ASN A 62 -2.13 -0.06 2.75
CA ASN A 62 -1.32 0.83 3.59
C ASN A 62 -2.07 1.13 4.90
N PRO A 63 -1.42 0.94 6.07
CA PRO A 63 -2.03 1.25 7.36
C PRO A 63 -2.48 2.71 7.49
N ALA A 64 -1.75 3.68 6.92
CA ALA A 64 -2.13 5.09 6.99
C ALA A 64 -3.41 5.37 6.18
N VAL A 65 -3.57 4.75 5.02
CA VAL A 65 -4.82 4.79 4.23
C VAL A 65 -5.97 4.17 5.03
N THR A 66 -5.75 3.00 5.62
CA THR A 66 -6.76 2.34 6.47
C THR A 66 -7.19 3.21 7.65
N ILE A 67 -6.23 3.86 8.31
CA ILE A 67 -6.50 4.77 9.44
C ILE A 67 -7.28 6.01 8.96
N SER A 68 -6.93 6.58 7.80
CA SER A 68 -7.65 7.74 7.26
C SER A 68 -9.11 7.44 6.97
N LEU A 69 -9.37 6.26 6.41
CA LEU A 69 -10.73 5.79 6.10
C LEU A 69 -11.51 5.41 7.37
N LEU A 70 -10.83 4.87 8.38
CA LEU A 70 -11.40 4.64 9.70
C LEU A 70 -11.81 5.97 10.35
N ALA A 71 -10.96 6.98 10.31
CA ALA A 71 -11.25 8.31 10.85
C ALA A 71 -12.46 8.96 10.14
N GLY A 72 -12.66 8.69 8.87
CA GLY A 72 -13.81 9.15 8.09
C GLY A 72 -15.03 8.23 8.16
N GLY A 73 -15.02 7.19 9.00
CA GLY A 73 -16.16 6.28 9.19
C GLY A 73 -16.46 5.38 7.98
N LYS A 74 -15.47 5.15 7.09
CA LYS A 74 -15.63 4.34 5.87
C LYS A 74 -15.32 2.86 6.07
N ILE A 75 -14.72 2.49 7.18
CA ILE A 75 -14.44 1.11 7.58
C ILE A 75 -14.72 0.93 9.07
N LYS A 76 -15.18 -0.25 9.47
CA LYS A 76 -15.40 -0.55 10.89
C LYS A 76 -14.07 -0.75 11.62
N PRO A 77 -13.96 -0.38 12.92
CA PRO A 77 -12.70 -0.54 13.67
C PRO A 77 -12.14 -1.97 13.65
N ALA A 78 -12.99 -2.98 13.78
CA ALA A 78 -12.57 -4.38 13.74
C ALA A 78 -11.97 -4.77 12.39
N ASP A 79 -12.58 -4.33 11.28
CA ASP A 79 -12.09 -4.61 9.93
C ASP A 79 -10.79 -3.83 9.65
N ALA A 80 -10.68 -2.59 10.14
CA ALA A 80 -9.45 -1.80 10.02
C ALA A 80 -8.25 -2.48 10.71
N VAL A 81 -8.45 -3.04 11.89
CA VAL A 81 -7.41 -3.83 12.59
C VAL A 81 -7.02 -5.05 11.74
N GLY A 82 -8.01 -5.79 11.23
CA GLY A 82 -7.76 -6.95 10.38
C GLY A 82 -7.00 -6.60 9.09
N TYR A 83 -7.32 -5.46 8.46
CA TYR A 83 -6.62 -4.94 7.30
C TYR A 83 -5.16 -4.63 7.62
N ILE A 84 -4.91 -3.88 8.70
CA ILE A 84 -3.54 -3.52 9.10
C ILE A 84 -2.71 -4.77 9.39
N ILE A 85 -3.27 -5.78 10.08
CA ILE A 85 -2.57 -7.05 10.32
C ILE A 85 -2.24 -7.74 9.00
N SER A 86 -3.20 -7.85 8.08
CA SER A 86 -3.01 -8.47 6.77
C SER A 86 -1.93 -7.74 5.94
N GLN A 87 -1.93 -6.42 5.97
CA GLN A 87 -0.95 -5.56 5.31
C GLN A 87 0.46 -5.81 5.86
N LEU A 88 0.61 -5.84 7.19
CA LEU A 88 1.90 -6.11 7.84
C LEU A 88 2.43 -7.51 7.51
N ILE A 89 1.57 -8.52 7.49
CA ILE A 89 1.95 -9.88 7.08
C ILE A 89 2.37 -9.88 5.61
N GLY A 90 1.59 -9.26 4.72
CA GLY A 90 1.91 -9.17 3.29
C GLY A 90 3.27 -8.52 3.02
N ALA A 91 3.53 -7.36 3.66
CA ALA A 91 4.81 -6.66 3.54
C ALA A 91 5.98 -7.50 4.08
N THR A 92 5.79 -8.18 5.21
CA THR A 92 6.81 -9.06 5.80
C THR A 92 7.16 -10.23 4.87
N LEU A 93 6.15 -10.88 4.30
CA LEU A 93 6.34 -11.96 3.34
C LEU A 93 7.06 -11.48 2.08
N ALA A 94 6.77 -10.27 1.60
CA ALA A 94 7.49 -9.65 0.49
C ALA A 94 8.97 -9.42 0.82
N GLY A 95 9.28 -8.96 2.03
CA GLY A 95 10.65 -8.82 2.51
C GLY A 95 11.40 -10.16 2.50
N PHE A 96 10.79 -11.23 2.99
CA PHE A 96 11.38 -12.58 2.91
C PHE A 96 11.58 -13.06 1.47
N ALA A 97 10.62 -12.80 0.57
CA ALA A 97 10.77 -13.15 -0.84
C ALA A 97 11.92 -12.38 -1.50
N LEU A 98 12.09 -11.10 -1.15
CA LEU A 98 13.24 -10.30 -1.62
C LEU A 98 14.57 -10.82 -1.08
N LEU A 99 14.64 -11.31 0.16
CA LEU A 99 15.84 -11.95 0.71
C LEU A 99 16.26 -13.20 -0.05
N VAL A 100 15.29 -13.95 -0.58
CA VAL A 100 15.60 -15.13 -1.43
C VAL A 100 16.25 -14.69 -2.74
N ILE A 101 15.81 -13.58 -3.33
CA ILE A 101 16.33 -13.06 -4.60
C ILE A 101 17.65 -12.32 -4.37
N TYR A 102 17.73 -11.57 -3.28
CA TYR A 102 18.87 -10.72 -2.91
C TYR A 102 19.43 -11.15 -1.55
N PRO A 103 20.25 -12.22 -1.50
CA PRO A 103 20.74 -12.79 -0.23
C PRO A 103 21.76 -11.91 0.49
N ASP A 104 22.25 -10.85 -0.16
CA ASP A 104 23.11 -9.84 0.46
C ASP A 104 22.32 -8.51 0.58
N PRO A 105 21.63 -8.26 1.70
CA PRO A 105 20.79 -7.07 1.86
C PRO A 105 21.57 -5.75 1.76
N VAL A 106 22.84 -5.74 2.15
CA VAL A 106 23.67 -4.52 2.10
C VAL A 106 23.90 -4.10 0.65
N LYS A 107 24.22 -5.06 -0.23
CA LYS A 107 24.38 -4.79 -1.66
C LYS A 107 23.07 -4.46 -2.36
N ALA A 108 21.95 -4.97 -1.83
CA ALA A 108 20.60 -4.72 -2.34
C ALA A 108 19.93 -3.50 -1.68
N ALA A 109 20.68 -2.47 -1.32
CA ALA A 109 20.17 -1.25 -0.69
C ALA A 109 19.21 -1.55 0.49
N PHE A 110 19.63 -2.48 1.37
CA PHE A 110 18.83 -2.97 2.51
C PHE A 110 17.42 -3.41 2.10
N LEU A 111 17.31 -4.07 0.96
CA LEU A 111 16.06 -4.54 0.34
C LEU A 111 15.07 -3.40 0.05
N GLY A 112 15.57 -2.22 -0.27
CA GLY A 112 14.75 -1.04 -0.54
C GLY A 112 14.10 -0.43 0.70
N THR A 113 14.61 -0.73 1.90
CA THR A 113 14.12 -0.12 3.14
C THR A 113 14.37 1.39 3.12
N PRO A 114 13.32 2.22 3.36
CA PRO A 114 13.48 3.66 3.44
C PRO A 114 14.45 4.07 4.56
N ALA A 115 15.29 5.04 4.27
CA ALA A 115 16.23 5.61 5.23
C ALA A 115 16.26 7.14 5.10
N LEU A 116 16.78 7.81 6.13
CA LEU A 116 16.97 9.26 6.08
C LEU A 116 17.98 9.59 4.98
N GLY A 117 17.63 10.55 4.12
CA GLY A 117 18.55 11.08 3.14
C GLY A 117 19.76 11.79 3.82
N ALA A 118 20.86 11.91 3.09
CA ALA A 118 22.02 12.65 3.58
C ALA A 118 21.60 14.08 3.98
N ASN A 119 21.99 14.50 5.19
CA ASN A 119 21.66 15.81 5.76
C ASN A 119 20.16 16.07 6.01
N VAL A 120 19.31 15.05 6.02
CA VAL A 120 17.89 15.18 6.36
C VAL A 120 17.70 14.85 7.85
N GLY A 121 17.26 15.84 8.63
CA GLY A 121 16.89 15.63 10.03
C GLY A 121 15.58 14.89 10.18
N VAL A 122 15.42 14.19 11.31
CA VAL A 122 14.20 13.42 11.63
C VAL A 122 12.92 14.26 11.52
N GLN A 123 12.94 15.50 12.00
CA GLN A 123 11.78 16.41 11.94
C GLN A 123 11.38 16.72 10.50
N THR A 124 12.35 16.97 9.62
CA THR A 124 12.09 17.20 8.20
C THR A 124 11.54 15.94 7.53
N ALA A 125 12.07 14.78 7.86
CA ALA A 125 11.58 13.51 7.34
C ALA A 125 10.11 13.27 7.75
N ILE A 126 9.78 13.46 9.04
CA ILE A 126 8.40 13.33 9.53
C ILE A 126 7.46 14.29 8.80
N PHE A 127 7.88 15.54 8.59
CA PHE A 127 7.07 16.51 7.85
C PHE A 127 6.82 16.08 6.40
N VAL A 128 7.86 15.64 5.70
CA VAL A 128 7.75 15.17 4.30
C VAL A 128 6.85 13.93 4.23
N GLU A 129 7.06 12.95 5.09
CA GLU A 129 6.22 11.75 5.16
C GLU A 129 4.74 12.10 5.43
N ALA A 130 4.47 13.03 6.35
CA ALA A 130 3.12 13.47 6.64
C ALA A 130 2.45 14.13 5.42
N VAL A 131 3.18 14.99 4.71
CA VAL A 131 2.67 15.66 3.48
C VAL A 131 2.42 14.64 2.37
N MET A 132 3.35 13.71 2.14
CA MET A 132 3.19 12.68 1.10
C MET A 132 2.05 11.73 1.42
N THR A 133 1.92 11.32 2.68
CA THR A 133 0.81 10.48 3.16
C THR A 133 -0.54 11.21 3.05
N PHE A 134 -0.57 12.52 3.33
CA PHE A 134 -1.77 13.33 3.10
C PHE A 134 -2.21 13.31 1.63
N PHE A 135 -1.28 13.51 0.68
CA PHE A 135 -1.62 13.45 -0.73
C PHE A 135 -2.07 12.05 -1.18
N LEU A 136 -1.46 11.00 -0.64
CA LEU A 136 -1.90 9.63 -0.90
C LEU A 136 -3.33 9.42 -0.38
N ALA A 137 -3.63 9.81 0.85
CA ALA A 137 -4.96 9.72 1.43
C ALA A 137 -5.97 10.55 0.61
N LEU A 138 -5.60 11.79 0.22
CA LEU A 138 -6.45 12.66 -0.60
C LEU A 138 -6.79 12.00 -1.95
N ALA A 139 -5.82 11.36 -2.60
CA ALA A 139 -6.05 10.62 -3.84
C ALA A 139 -7.06 9.48 -3.65
N VAL A 140 -6.92 8.70 -2.57
CA VAL A 140 -7.86 7.62 -2.23
C VAL A 140 -9.26 8.17 -1.96
N TRP A 141 -9.37 9.23 -1.17
CA TRP A 141 -10.66 9.87 -0.88
C TRP A 141 -11.33 10.42 -2.13
N GLY A 142 -10.59 11.13 -2.99
CA GLY A 142 -11.11 11.71 -4.22
C GLY A 142 -11.48 10.65 -5.27
N SER A 143 -10.70 9.59 -5.42
CA SER A 143 -10.94 8.57 -6.45
C SER A 143 -11.88 7.44 -6.02
N GLY A 144 -11.81 7.01 -4.76
CA GLY A 144 -12.52 5.84 -4.26
C GLY A 144 -13.78 6.16 -3.46
N VAL A 145 -13.78 7.24 -2.68
CA VAL A 145 -14.83 7.55 -1.70
C VAL A 145 -15.82 8.59 -2.21
N ASP A 146 -15.35 9.57 -2.99
CA ASP A 146 -16.21 10.64 -3.51
C ASP A 146 -17.21 10.12 -4.56
N ALA A 147 -18.50 10.34 -4.31
CA ALA A 147 -19.58 9.93 -5.21
C ALA A 147 -19.63 10.70 -6.54
N GLY A 148 -18.92 11.83 -6.64
CA GLY A 148 -18.87 12.68 -7.85
C GLY A 148 -17.92 12.19 -8.94
N HIS A 149 -17.14 11.15 -8.71
CA HIS A 149 -16.12 10.71 -9.65
C HIS A 149 -16.69 9.91 -10.84
N PRO A 150 -16.14 10.08 -12.08
CA PRO A 150 -16.63 9.38 -13.27
C PRO A 150 -16.55 7.86 -13.21
N ALA A 151 -17.42 7.21 -13.99
CA ALA A 151 -17.72 5.79 -14.00
C ALA A 151 -16.61 4.74 -14.02
N PRO A 152 -15.37 4.94 -14.54
CA PRO A 152 -14.37 3.86 -14.54
C PRO A 152 -13.94 3.38 -13.14
N LEU A 153 -14.14 4.22 -12.14
CA LEU A 153 -13.78 3.91 -10.74
C LEU A 153 -15.02 3.58 -9.88
N SER A 154 -16.21 3.51 -10.48
CA SER A 154 -17.47 3.25 -9.77
C SER A 154 -17.56 1.85 -9.16
N GLU A 155 -16.93 0.85 -9.77
CA GLU A 155 -16.85 -0.50 -9.22
C GLU A 155 -16.04 -0.55 -7.93
N TRP A 156 -15.11 0.36 -7.79
CA TRP A 156 -14.29 0.53 -6.59
C TRP A 156 -15.10 1.02 -5.39
N ARG A 157 -16.13 1.81 -5.65
CA ARG A 157 -17.02 2.37 -4.61
C ARG A 157 -17.92 1.33 -3.95
N SER A 158 -18.23 0.23 -4.62
CA SER A 158 -19.06 -0.84 -4.04
C SER A 158 -18.41 -1.53 -2.84
N ALA A 159 -17.09 -1.40 -2.70
CA ALA A 159 -16.35 -1.91 -1.53
C ALA A 159 -16.50 -1.00 -0.29
N TRP A 160 -17.02 0.23 -0.45
CA TRP A 160 -17.11 1.26 0.60
C TRP A 160 -18.57 1.54 1.05
N SER A 161 -19.56 0.94 0.41
CA SER A 161 -20.99 1.02 0.74
C SER A 161 -21.42 -0.16 1.60
#